data_ea4b850432f04be1d25d6e8ede4a5bf5
#
_entry.id   ea4b850432f04be1d25d6e8ede4a5bf5
#
_cell.length_a   1.000
_cell.length_b   1.000
_cell.length_c   1.000
_cell.angle_alpha   90.00
_cell.angle_beta   90.00
_cell.angle_gamma   90.00
#
_symmetry.space_group_name_H-M   'P 1'
#
loop_
_entity.id
_entity.type
_entity.pdbx_description
1 polymer ?
#
loop_
_entity_poly.entity_id
_entity_poly.type
_entity_poly.pdbx_seq_one_letter_code
_entity_poly.pdbx_strand_id
1 'polypeptide(L)'
;MGKKTSKTIIVLILCICVLSALSGCLGGREINDLEIVIGMGVDKDKDTGRILITAQVVKEAAVGRSSGNGGGDGKAFWNVSSTGNSVFDAIRQITHKTGNRLFVSHNHVVIFGKEVAAEGLQKYIDFFLRAHEMRPTAMILVAEGRAADVMDAKPETEKFPAMNISKLAKSYGFTSHIYKVNMKDFASNLMSPASAALAPLVDTSHGRDKESRDINVSGMAVFKNGEMVGILNHDEVRGLLWVIGEVKSGVLFVTSPGGQGNAVLEIIKAKSRVTPEIKDGKIIMHIEVKEESSLSEQTTAENLATDEAFEKLQKATEE
;
A
#
# COMPACT_ATOMS: atom_id res chain seq x y z
N MET A 1 -3.43 23.46 -71.08
CA MET A 1 -3.61 22.12 -70.45
C MET A 1 -2.92 21.99 -69.09
N GLY A 2 -1.84 22.67 -68.80
CA GLY A 2 -1.06 22.48 -67.54
C GLY A 2 -1.70 22.90 -66.21
N LYS A 3 -2.65 23.85 -66.16
CA LYS A 3 -3.29 24.30 -64.93
C LYS A 3 -4.35 23.35 -64.34
N LYS A 4 -5.01 22.54 -65.18
CA LYS A 4 -6.00 21.54 -64.74
C LYS A 4 -5.31 20.31 -64.12
N THR A 5 -4.23 19.84 -64.73
CA THR A 5 -3.43 18.71 -64.23
C THR A 5 -2.77 19.00 -62.88
N SER A 6 -2.27 20.24 -62.68
CA SER A 6 -1.68 20.65 -61.40
C SER A 6 -2.69 20.67 -60.25
N LYS A 7 -3.93 21.14 -60.47
CA LYS A 7 -5.00 21.12 -59.47
C LYS A 7 -5.41 19.69 -59.09
N THR A 8 -5.48 18.78 -60.04
CA THR A 8 -5.84 17.38 -59.83
C THR A 8 -4.76 16.67 -58.99
N ILE A 9 -3.47 16.95 -59.21
CA ILE A 9 -2.39 16.39 -58.45
C ILE A 9 -2.38 16.91 -56.97
N ILE A 10 -2.67 18.19 -56.77
CA ILE A 10 -2.77 18.78 -55.43
C ILE A 10 -3.93 18.16 -54.64
N VAL A 11 -5.10 17.97 -55.29
CA VAL A 11 -6.23 17.31 -54.66
C VAL A 11 -5.93 15.85 -54.31
N LEU A 12 -5.22 15.13 -55.18
CA LEU A 12 -4.82 13.74 -54.93
C LEU A 12 -3.85 13.64 -53.72
N ILE A 13 -2.88 14.53 -53.66
CA ILE A 13 -1.95 14.59 -52.51
C ILE A 13 -2.69 14.94 -51.22
N LEU A 14 -3.61 15.88 -51.26
CA LEU A 14 -4.43 16.24 -50.11
C LEU A 14 -5.30 15.07 -49.63
N CYS A 15 -5.91 14.33 -50.54
CA CYS A 15 -6.67 13.12 -50.21
C CYS A 15 -5.78 12.03 -49.57
N ILE A 16 -4.58 11.81 -50.09
CA ILE A 16 -3.60 10.86 -49.48
C ILE A 16 -3.19 11.30 -48.10
N CYS A 17 -2.92 12.58 -47.89
CA CYS A 17 -2.59 13.12 -46.56
C CYS A 17 -3.75 12.98 -45.57
N VAL A 18 -5.00 13.21 -45.99
CA VAL A 18 -6.20 13.01 -45.16
C VAL A 18 -6.40 11.53 -44.85
N LEU A 19 -6.26 10.64 -45.83
CA LEU A 19 -6.36 9.19 -45.61
C LEU A 19 -5.27 8.66 -44.66
N SER A 20 -4.03 9.17 -44.74
CA SER A 20 -2.96 8.79 -43.86
C SER A 20 -3.15 9.37 -42.42
N ALA A 21 -3.81 10.53 -42.27
CA ALA A 21 -4.17 11.09 -40.98
C ALA A 21 -5.34 10.35 -40.28
N LEU A 22 -6.19 9.68 -41.04
CA LEU A 22 -7.33 8.86 -40.56
C LEU A 22 -6.91 7.45 -40.10
N SER A 23 -5.70 6.99 -40.41
CA SER A 23 -5.18 5.67 -39.98
C SER A 23 -4.65 5.66 -38.53
N GLY A 24 -4.92 6.67 -37.72
CA GLY A 24 -4.34 6.95 -36.41
C GLY A 24 -4.86 6.15 -35.20
N CYS A 25 -5.52 5.00 -35.35
CA CYS A 25 -5.99 4.23 -34.18
C CYS A 25 -5.86 2.70 -34.34
N LEU A 26 -4.83 2.20 -34.99
CA LEU A 26 -4.63 0.76 -35.16
C LEU A 26 -4.15 -0.02 -33.93
N GLY A 27 -4.06 0.59 -32.76
CA GLY A 27 -3.59 -0.04 -31.52
C GLY A 27 -4.55 0.07 -30.32
N GLY A 28 -5.76 0.57 -30.52
CA GLY A 28 -6.76 0.66 -29.44
C GLY A 28 -7.22 -0.73 -29.01
N ARG A 29 -7.01 -1.08 -27.72
CA ARG A 29 -7.59 -2.30 -27.12
C ARG A 29 -8.99 -1.95 -26.64
N GLU A 30 -9.95 -2.81 -26.92
CA GLU A 30 -11.29 -2.66 -26.37
C GLU A 30 -11.25 -2.94 -24.86
N ILE A 31 -11.98 -2.16 -24.08
CA ILE A 31 -12.07 -2.33 -22.62
C ILE A 31 -12.66 -3.69 -22.27
N ASN A 32 -13.53 -4.22 -23.13
CA ASN A 32 -14.18 -5.52 -22.97
C ASN A 32 -13.21 -6.71 -23.05
N ASP A 33 -12.01 -6.51 -23.58
CA ASP A 33 -10.95 -7.54 -23.66
C ASP A 33 -10.01 -7.52 -22.45
N LEU A 34 -10.30 -6.69 -21.45
CA LEU A 34 -9.43 -6.46 -20.29
C LEU A 34 -10.11 -6.86 -18.99
N GLU A 35 -9.37 -7.57 -18.15
CA GLU A 35 -9.73 -7.80 -16.74
C GLU A 35 -9.07 -6.77 -15.86
N ILE A 36 -9.85 -5.84 -15.30
CA ILE A 36 -9.32 -4.75 -14.47
C ILE A 36 -8.91 -5.29 -13.11
N VAL A 37 -7.60 -5.29 -12.84
CA VAL A 37 -7.00 -5.75 -11.57
C VAL A 37 -6.84 -4.57 -10.62
N ILE A 38 -7.35 -4.71 -9.38
CA ILE A 38 -7.26 -3.71 -8.33
C ILE A 38 -6.36 -4.10 -7.15
N GLY A 39 -6.01 -5.38 -7.06
CA GLY A 39 -5.08 -5.92 -6.07
C GLY A 39 -4.44 -7.21 -6.55
N MET A 40 -3.22 -7.48 -6.10
CA MET A 40 -2.49 -8.71 -6.40
C MET A 40 -1.89 -9.30 -5.14
N GLY A 41 -2.07 -10.62 -4.97
CA GLY A 41 -1.40 -11.44 -3.98
C GLY A 41 -0.31 -12.29 -4.62
N VAL A 42 0.81 -12.45 -3.93
CA VAL A 42 1.94 -13.30 -4.32
C VAL A 42 2.22 -14.28 -3.21
N ASP A 43 1.96 -15.55 -3.46
CA ASP A 43 2.20 -16.65 -2.54
C ASP A 43 3.07 -17.72 -3.20
N LYS A 44 3.35 -18.77 -2.45
CA LYS A 44 3.79 -20.06 -2.97
C LYS A 44 2.64 -21.06 -2.97
N ASP A 45 2.58 -21.82 -4.00
CA ASP A 45 1.74 -23.01 -4.06
C ASP A 45 2.35 -24.12 -3.19
N LYS A 46 1.58 -24.62 -2.23
CA LYS A 46 2.06 -25.57 -1.21
C LYS A 46 2.47 -26.92 -1.79
N ASP A 47 1.84 -27.32 -2.88
CA ASP A 47 2.03 -28.67 -3.45
C ASP A 47 3.22 -28.69 -4.42
N THR A 48 3.38 -27.61 -5.19
CA THR A 48 4.37 -27.54 -6.27
C THR A 48 5.57 -26.64 -5.96
N GLY A 49 5.49 -25.79 -4.91
CA GLY A 49 6.49 -24.77 -4.60
C GLY A 49 6.58 -23.65 -5.63
N ARG A 50 5.70 -23.65 -6.65
CA ARG A 50 5.67 -22.63 -7.70
C ARG A 50 5.08 -21.33 -7.18
N ILE A 51 5.32 -20.24 -7.89
CA ILE A 51 4.73 -18.93 -7.58
C ILE A 51 3.23 -19.00 -7.85
N LEU A 52 2.42 -18.64 -6.85
CA LEU A 52 0.98 -18.48 -6.97
C LEU A 52 0.64 -16.99 -7.00
N ILE A 53 0.01 -16.54 -8.06
CA ILE A 53 -0.55 -15.19 -8.17
C ILE A 53 -2.06 -15.26 -7.99
N THR A 54 -2.57 -14.41 -7.12
CA THR A 54 -4.01 -14.16 -6.96
C THR A 54 -4.29 -12.73 -7.39
N ALA A 55 -5.07 -12.55 -8.44
CA ALA A 55 -5.50 -11.24 -8.92
C ALA A 55 -6.96 -10.97 -8.51
N GLN A 56 -7.20 -9.83 -7.89
CA GLN A 56 -8.55 -9.35 -7.59
C GLN A 56 -9.05 -8.51 -8.76
N VAL A 57 -10.05 -9.04 -9.45
CA VAL A 57 -10.61 -8.48 -10.69
C VAL A 57 -11.98 -7.88 -10.42
N VAL A 58 -12.23 -6.71 -10.99
CA VAL A 58 -13.51 -6.01 -10.89
C VAL A 58 -14.55 -6.70 -11.77
N LYS A 59 -15.75 -6.93 -11.24
CA LYS A 59 -16.91 -7.37 -12.02
C LYS A 59 -17.67 -6.14 -12.50
N GLU A 60 -17.63 -5.85 -13.79
CA GLU A 60 -18.30 -4.69 -14.40
C GLU A 60 -19.80 -4.62 -14.09
N ALA A 61 -20.48 -5.75 -14.16
CA ALA A 61 -21.93 -5.85 -13.87
C ALA A 61 -22.31 -5.43 -12.44
N ALA A 62 -21.35 -5.41 -11.51
CA ALA A 62 -21.59 -5.06 -10.10
C ALA A 62 -21.26 -3.60 -9.77
N VAL A 63 -20.50 -2.90 -10.62
CA VAL A 63 -20.09 -1.50 -10.40
C VAL A 63 -21.23 -0.53 -10.69
N GLY A 64 -22.10 -0.84 -11.67
CA GLY A 64 -23.23 0.01 -12.11
C GLY A 64 -24.52 -0.13 -11.30
N ARG A 65 -24.66 -1.13 -10.43
CA ARG A 65 -25.85 -1.34 -9.62
C ARG A 65 -25.73 -0.60 -8.30
N SER A 66 -26.31 0.59 -8.27
CA SER A 66 -26.71 1.26 -7.02
C SER A 66 -27.65 0.31 -6.28
N SER A 67 -27.48 0.22 -4.97
CA SER A 67 -28.18 -0.59 -3.98
C SER A 67 -29.72 -0.58 -4.13
N GLY A 68 -30.26 -1.33 -5.07
CA GLY A 68 -31.69 -1.51 -5.34
C GLY A 68 -31.99 -2.98 -5.55
N ASN A 69 -32.53 -3.62 -4.51
CA ASN A 69 -33.38 -4.81 -4.48
C ASN A 69 -33.28 -5.79 -5.67
N GLY A 70 -32.19 -6.53 -5.77
CA GLY A 70 -32.03 -7.62 -6.72
C GLY A 70 -31.16 -8.68 -6.08
N GLY A 71 -31.79 -9.73 -5.52
CA GLY A 71 -31.16 -10.84 -4.87
C GLY A 71 -30.14 -11.55 -5.77
N GLY A 72 -28.91 -11.20 -5.60
CA GLY A 72 -27.76 -11.91 -6.12
C GLY A 72 -26.63 -11.73 -5.12
N ASP A 73 -26.05 -12.81 -4.67
CA ASP A 73 -24.84 -12.88 -3.83
C ASP A 73 -23.60 -12.31 -4.58
N GLY A 74 -23.76 -11.08 -5.06
CA GLY A 74 -22.88 -10.47 -6.04
C GLY A 74 -21.71 -9.73 -5.41
N LYS A 75 -20.63 -10.42 -4.99
CA LYS A 75 -19.33 -9.76 -4.80
C LYS A 75 -19.02 -8.89 -6.04
N ALA A 76 -18.66 -7.62 -5.80
CA ALA A 76 -18.27 -6.69 -6.88
C ALA A 76 -16.96 -7.10 -7.57
N PHE A 77 -16.31 -8.13 -7.09
CA PHE A 77 -15.04 -8.68 -7.56
C PHE A 77 -15.06 -10.20 -7.58
N TRP A 78 -14.07 -10.76 -8.23
CA TRP A 78 -13.69 -12.16 -8.10
C TRP A 78 -12.17 -12.27 -8.02
N ASN A 79 -11.70 -13.27 -7.31
CA ASN A 79 -10.29 -13.56 -7.23
C ASN A 79 -9.98 -14.70 -8.19
N VAL A 80 -9.02 -14.48 -9.09
CA VAL A 80 -8.52 -15.50 -10.00
C VAL A 80 -7.06 -15.78 -9.68
N SER A 81 -6.72 -17.06 -9.55
CA SER A 81 -5.37 -17.48 -9.19
C SER A 81 -4.79 -18.42 -10.22
N SER A 82 -3.48 -18.35 -10.42
CA SER A 82 -2.73 -19.34 -11.18
C SER A 82 -1.30 -19.45 -10.70
N THR A 83 -0.70 -20.63 -10.93
CA THR A 83 0.71 -20.88 -10.62
C THR A 83 1.58 -20.69 -11.85
N GLY A 84 2.84 -20.31 -11.62
CA GLY A 84 3.84 -20.17 -12.67
C GLY A 84 5.25 -20.34 -12.14
N ASN A 85 6.21 -20.46 -13.05
CA ASN A 85 7.65 -20.50 -12.71
C ASN A 85 8.22 -19.11 -12.42
N SER A 86 7.50 -18.07 -12.86
CA SER A 86 7.76 -16.67 -12.55
C SER A 86 6.43 -15.92 -12.32
N VAL A 87 6.50 -14.71 -11.75
CA VAL A 87 5.32 -13.83 -11.59
C VAL A 87 4.65 -13.60 -12.95
N PHE A 88 5.45 -13.32 -13.98
CA PHE A 88 4.93 -13.07 -15.32
C PHE A 88 4.27 -14.31 -15.93
N ASP A 89 4.88 -15.49 -15.76
CA ASP A 89 4.29 -16.76 -16.21
C ASP A 89 2.95 -17.01 -15.53
N ALA A 90 2.88 -16.88 -14.21
CA ALA A 90 1.63 -17.07 -13.46
C ALA A 90 0.52 -16.10 -13.94
N ILE A 91 0.85 -14.83 -14.20
CA ILE A 91 -0.10 -13.84 -14.75
C ILE A 91 -0.57 -14.27 -16.15
N ARG A 92 0.31 -14.80 -16.98
CA ARG A 92 -0.07 -15.30 -18.32
C ARG A 92 -0.97 -16.52 -18.24
N GLN A 93 -0.73 -17.42 -17.27
CA GLN A 93 -1.61 -18.56 -17.04
C GLN A 93 -3.03 -18.13 -16.60
N ILE A 94 -3.18 -16.99 -15.93
CA ILE A 94 -4.51 -16.47 -15.59
C ILE A 94 -5.29 -16.14 -16.88
N THR A 95 -4.64 -15.58 -17.90
CA THR A 95 -5.29 -15.28 -19.19
C THR A 95 -5.95 -16.51 -19.82
N HIS A 96 -5.36 -17.71 -19.66
CA HIS A 96 -5.98 -18.96 -20.14
C HIS A 96 -7.27 -19.33 -19.38
N LYS A 97 -7.45 -18.82 -18.15
CA LYS A 97 -8.65 -19.06 -17.33
C LYS A 97 -9.75 -18.01 -17.58
N THR A 98 -9.35 -16.77 -17.86
CA THR A 98 -10.29 -15.64 -18.01
C THR A 98 -10.73 -15.42 -19.46
N GLY A 99 -9.89 -15.83 -20.42
CA GLY A 99 -10.05 -15.46 -21.83
C GLY A 99 -9.58 -14.04 -22.15
N ASN A 100 -9.49 -13.17 -21.13
CA ASN A 100 -9.12 -11.77 -21.25
C ASN A 100 -7.76 -11.50 -20.62
N ARG A 101 -7.10 -10.43 -21.03
CA ARG A 101 -5.82 -10.00 -20.49
C ARG A 101 -6.02 -9.24 -19.18
N LEU A 102 -5.20 -9.54 -18.17
CA LEU A 102 -5.15 -8.75 -16.94
C LEU A 102 -4.62 -7.34 -17.22
N PHE A 103 -5.41 -6.34 -16.86
CA PHE A 103 -5.03 -4.92 -16.91
C PHE A 103 -4.67 -4.44 -15.51
N VAL A 104 -3.36 -4.35 -15.25
CA VAL A 104 -2.82 -4.12 -13.91
C VAL A 104 -2.55 -2.64 -13.59
N SER A 105 -2.86 -1.72 -14.51
CA SER A 105 -2.63 -0.27 -14.31
C SER A 105 -3.51 0.35 -13.21
N HIS A 106 -4.54 -0.34 -12.75
CA HIS A 106 -5.39 0.08 -11.63
C HIS A 106 -5.07 -0.65 -10.32
N ASN A 107 -3.96 -1.40 -10.29
CA ASN A 107 -3.55 -2.10 -9.09
C ASN A 107 -3.20 -1.11 -7.96
N HIS A 108 -3.87 -1.24 -6.82
CA HIS A 108 -3.66 -0.40 -5.63
C HIS A 108 -2.67 -1.00 -4.66
N VAL A 109 -2.67 -2.33 -4.55
CA VAL A 109 -1.86 -3.06 -3.57
C VAL A 109 -1.23 -4.31 -4.17
N VAL A 110 -0.01 -4.61 -3.76
CA VAL A 110 0.66 -5.90 -3.96
C VAL A 110 0.96 -6.46 -2.58
N ILE A 111 0.41 -7.64 -2.30
CA ILE A 111 0.56 -8.31 -1.01
C ILE A 111 1.43 -9.54 -1.21
N PHE A 112 2.51 -9.65 -0.47
CA PHE A 112 3.36 -10.84 -0.44
C PHE A 112 3.00 -11.70 0.76
N GLY A 113 2.77 -12.98 0.55
CA GLY A 113 2.57 -13.93 1.65
C GLY A 113 3.83 -14.06 2.52
N LYS A 114 3.67 -14.41 3.79
CA LYS A 114 4.75 -14.52 4.78
C LYS A 114 5.91 -15.40 4.30
N GLU A 115 5.59 -16.55 3.73
CA GLU A 115 6.58 -17.51 3.22
C GLU A 115 7.44 -16.89 2.10
N VAL A 116 6.80 -16.20 1.16
CA VAL A 116 7.47 -15.51 0.06
C VAL A 116 8.36 -14.37 0.59
N ALA A 117 7.88 -13.63 1.59
CA ALA A 117 8.63 -12.56 2.22
C ALA A 117 9.87 -13.08 2.97
N ALA A 118 9.74 -14.21 3.67
CA ALA A 118 10.85 -14.84 4.38
C ALA A 118 11.95 -15.37 3.45
N GLU A 119 11.58 -15.84 2.26
CA GLU A 119 12.56 -16.32 1.26
C GLU A 119 13.28 -15.19 0.50
N GLY A 120 12.80 -13.97 0.62
CA GLY A 120 13.36 -12.81 -0.06
C GLY A 120 12.55 -12.33 -1.27
N LEU A 121 12.28 -11.02 -1.27
CA LEU A 121 11.40 -10.39 -2.26
C LEU A 121 12.10 -9.92 -3.53
N GLN A 122 13.43 -9.88 -3.56
CA GLN A 122 14.18 -9.29 -4.68
C GLN A 122 13.82 -9.92 -6.04
N LYS A 123 13.69 -11.26 -6.09
CA LYS A 123 13.35 -12.01 -7.32
C LYS A 123 11.92 -11.77 -7.81
N TYR A 124 11.00 -11.38 -6.91
CA TYR A 124 9.59 -11.12 -7.26
C TYR A 124 9.38 -9.68 -7.67
N ILE A 125 10.07 -8.74 -7.02
CA ILE A 125 9.93 -7.30 -7.24
C ILE A 125 10.39 -6.87 -8.63
N ASP A 126 11.38 -7.53 -9.19
CA ASP A 126 11.91 -7.23 -10.52
C ASP A 126 10.79 -7.15 -11.58
N PHE A 127 9.83 -8.09 -11.54
CA PHE A 127 8.69 -8.06 -12.44
C PHE A 127 7.87 -6.76 -12.28
N PHE A 128 7.53 -6.39 -11.05
CA PHE A 128 6.69 -5.21 -10.77
C PHE A 128 7.36 -3.89 -11.16
N LEU A 129 8.69 -3.85 -11.17
CA LEU A 129 9.45 -2.68 -11.61
C LEU A 129 9.58 -2.61 -13.14
N ARG A 130 9.66 -3.75 -13.83
CA ARG A 130 9.82 -3.81 -15.29
C ARG A 130 8.50 -3.75 -16.06
N ALA A 131 7.40 -4.12 -15.44
CA ALA A 131 6.11 -4.14 -16.09
C ALA A 131 5.58 -2.72 -16.31
N HIS A 132 5.58 -2.24 -17.54
CA HIS A 132 5.17 -0.88 -17.91
C HIS A 132 3.74 -0.51 -17.48
N GLU A 133 2.87 -1.50 -17.34
CA GLU A 133 1.49 -1.31 -16.92
C GLU A 133 1.33 -1.22 -15.40
N MET A 134 2.34 -1.60 -14.62
CA MET A 134 2.28 -1.53 -13.15
C MET A 134 2.53 -0.11 -12.66
N ARG A 135 1.74 0.29 -11.65
CA ARG A 135 1.96 1.59 -11.00
C ARG A 135 3.08 1.49 -9.98
N PRO A 136 4.16 2.28 -10.10
CA PRO A 136 5.20 2.34 -9.08
C PRO A 136 4.69 2.82 -7.71
N THR A 137 3.53 3.49 -7.70
CA THR A 137 2.84 3.99 -6.51
C THR A 137 1.88 2.98 -5.88
N ALA A 138 1.72 1.78 -6.46
CA ALA A 138 0.99 0.69 -5.80
C ALA A 138 1.66 0.37 -4.46
N MET A 139 0.84 0.19 -3.44
CA MET A 139 1.35 -0.09 -2.10
C MET A 139 1.82 -1.54 -2.00
N ILE A 140 2.91 -1.74 -1.28
CA ILE A 140 3.42 -3.06 -0.95
C ILE A 140 3.06 -3.40 0.50
N LEU A 141 2.61 -4.63 0.73
CA LEU A 141 2.32 -5.16 2.06
C LEU A 141 2.82 -6.61 2.16
N VAL A 142 2.95 -7.07 3.39
CA VAL A 142 3.22 -8.48 3.71
C VAL A 142 2.06 -9.04 4.51
N ALA A 143 1.47 -10.15 4.07
CA ALA A 143 0.47 -10.86 4.85
C ALA A 143 1.15 -11.64 5.99
N GLU A 144 0.55 -11.67 7.18
CA GLU A 144 1.02 -12.52 8.27
C GLU A 144 0.82 -14.03 7.99
N GLY A 145 -0.02 -14.35 7.02
CA GLY A 145 -0.27 -15.65 6.45
C GLY A 145 -0.09 -15.66 4.94
N ARG A 146 -1.13 -16.09 4.23
CA ARG A 146 -1.18 -16.08 2.77
C ARG A 146 -1.83 -14.79 2.24
N ALA A 147 -1.26 -14.26 1.20
CA ALA A 147 -1.84 -13.10 0.51
C ALA A 147 -3.23 -13.43 -0.09
N ALA A 148 -3.41 -14.64 -0.59
CA ALA A 148 -4.70 -15.10 -1.11
C ALA A 148 -5.82 -15.03 -0.07
N ASP A 149 -5.54 -15.36 1.20
CA ASP A 149 -6.54 -15.33 2.27
C ASP A 149 -6.98 -13.90 2.60
N VAL A 150 -6.05 -12.96 2.54
CA VAL A 150 -6.32 -11.51 2.69
C VAL A 150 -7.16 -10.98 1.53
N MET A 151 -6.86 -11.42 0.30
CA MET A 151 -7.62 -11.03 -0.89
C MET A 151 -9.06 -11.58 -0.91
N ASP A 152 -9.32 -12.67 -0.17
CA ASP A 152 -10.66 -13.26 -0.02
C ASP A 152 -11.49 -12.66 1.11
N ALA A 153 -10.91 -11.77 1.93
CA ALA A 153 -11.60 -11.11 3.02
C ALA A 153 -12.86 -10.37 2.54
N LYS A 154 -13.81 -10.17 3.46
CA LYS A 154 -15.06 -9.44 3.18
C LYS A 154 -15.14 -8.25 4.14
N PRO A 155 -14.47 -7.13 3.84
CA PRO A 155 -14.53 -5.94 4.69
C PRO A 155 -15.94 -5.33 4.68
N GLU A 156 -16.40 -4.85 5.84
CA GLU A 156 -17.73 -4.25 5.95
C GLU A 156 -17.86 -2.89 5.24
N THR A 157 -16.77 -2.13 5.18
CA THR A 157 -16.80 -0.72 4.74
C THR A 157 -16.51 -0.54 3.26
N GLU A 158 -15.93 -1.53 2.59
CA GLU A 158 -15.51 -1.44 1.19
C GLU A 158 -15.96 -2.67 0.40
N LYS A 159 -16.36 -2.44 -0.85
CA LYS A 159 -16.74 -3.53 -1.76
C LYS A 159 -15.56 -4.42 -2.17
N PHE A 160 -14.34 -3.89 -2.08
CA PHE A 160 -13.11 -4.53 -2.55
C PHE A 160 -12.06 -4.61 -1.44
N PRO A 161 -11.61 -5.78 -1.04
CA PRO A 161 -10.50 -5.95 -0.08
C PRO A 161 -9.27 -5.10 -0.40
N ALA A 162 -8.81 -5.10 -1.64
CA ALA A 162 -7.65 -4.31 -2.05
C ALA A 162 -7.82 -2.80 -1.82
N MET A 163 -9.03 -2.26 -2.01
CA MET A 163 -9.31 -0.84 -1.74
C MET A 163 -9.39 -0.57 -0.24
N ASN A 164 -9.97 -1.49 0.54
CA ASN A 164 -10.00 -1.38 1.99
C ASN A 164 -8.57 -1.33 2.56
N ILE A 165 -7.71 -2.26 2.16
CA ILE A 165 -6.30 -2.31 2.55
C ILE A 165 -5.58 -1.00 2.19
N SER A 166 -5.80 -0.51 0.97
CA SER A 166 -5.21 0.76 0.51
C SER A 166 -5.66 1.95 1.37
N LYS A 167 -6.92 1.98 1.83
CA LYS A 167 -7.43 3.02 2.74
C LYS A 167 -6.83 2.89 4.13
N LEU A 168 -6.83 1.68 4.70
CA LEU A 168 -6.25 1.41 6.01
C LEU A 168 -4.77 1.82 6.06
N ALA A 169 -3.99 1.42 5.06
CA ALA A 169 -2.59 1.80 5.01
C ALA A 169 -2.36 3.31 4.78
N LYS A 170 -3.35 4.05 4.24
CA LYS A 170 -3.30 5.52 4.11
C LYS A 170 -3.72 6.24 5.40
N SER A 171 -4.34 5.56 6.35
CA SER A 171 -4.77 6.15 7.63
C SER A 171 -3.60 6.47 8.57
N TYR A 172 -2.37 6.14 8.19
CA TYR A 172 -1.16 6.40 8.97
C TYR A 172 -1.02 7.86 9.43
N GLY A 173 -1.55 8.80 8.64
CA GLY A 173 -1.54 10.23 8.96
C GLY A 173 -2.36 10.61 10.20
N PHE A 174 -3.26 9.74 10.68
CA PHE A 174 -4.10 9.99 11.84
C PHE A 174 -3.59 9.31 13.11
N THR A 175 -2.88 8.21 12.97
CA THR A 175 -2.49 7.38 14.12
C THR A 175 -0.98 7.27 14.33
N SER A 176 -0.20 7.45 13.27
CA SER A 176 1.26 7.22 13.24
C SER A 176 1.69 5.86 13.79
N HIS A 177 0.93 4.80 13.47
CA HIS A 177 1.23 3.40 13.83
C HIS A 177 1.45 2.50 12.62
N ILE A 178 1.37 3.06 11.44
CA ILE A 178 1.63 2.41 10.16
C ILE A 178 2.51 3.36 9.35
N TYR A 179 3.43 2.83 8.58
CA TYR A 179 4.19 3.59 7.61
C TYR A 179 3.79 3.17 6.19
N LYS A 180 3.26 4.10 5.42
CA LYS A 180 2.84 3.83 4.05
C LYS A 180 4.05 3.67 3.15
N VAL A 181 4.18 2.51 2.51
CA VAL A 181 5.27 2.21 1.58
C VAL A 181 4.69 1.83 0.23
N ASN A 182 5.19 2.45 -0.83
CA ASN A 182 4.87 2.07 -2.20
C ASN A 182 5.97 1.18 -2.81
N MET A 183 5.68 0.57 -3.94
CA MET A 183 6.57 -0.36 -4.62
C MET A 183 7.94 0.26 -4.96
N LYS A 184 7.94 1.53 -5.43
CA LYS A 184 9.17 2.24 -5.82
C LYS A 184 10.09 2.47 -4.61
N ASP A 185 9.53 3.00 -3.52
CA ASP A 185 10.31 3.32 -2.31
C ASP A 185 10.81 2.05 -1.64
N PHE A 186 9.97 1.02 -1.59
CA PHE A 186 10.38 -0.30 -1.10
C PHE A 186 11.55 -0.87 -1.89
N ALA A 187 11.44 -0.90 -3.20
CA ALA A 187 12.48 -1.44 -4.07
C ALA A 187 13.79 -0.65 -3.96
N SER A 188 13.70 0.68 -3.86
CA SER A 188 14.88 1.54 -3.66
C SER A 188 15.62 1.20 -2.37
N ASN A 189 14.87 1.03 -1.26
CA ASN A 189 15.45 0.66 0.03
C ASN A 189 15.96 -0.78 0.05
N LEU A 190 15.26 -1.71 -0.60
CA LEU A 190 15.66 -3.12 -0.67
C LEU A 190 17.00 -3.31 -1.41
N MET A 191 17.25 -2.49 -2.42
CA MET A 191 18.50 -2.53 -3.21
C MET A 191 19.63 -1.69 -2.59
N SER A 192 19.34 -0.89 -1.59
CA SER A 192 20.33 -0.03 -0.93
C SER A 192 21.07 -0.80 0.18
N PRO A 193 22.39 -0.86 0.16
CA PRO A 193 23.15 -1.49 1.25
C PRO A 193 23.11 -0.69 2.56
N ALA A 194 22.75 0.60 2.48
CA ALA A 194 22.72 1.52 3.61
C ALA A 194 21.36 1.61 4.31
N SER A 195 20.30 1.02 3.74
CA SER A 195 18.95 1.09 4.29
C SER A 195 18.33 -0.29 4.50
N ALA A 196 17.31 -0.34 5.34
CA ALA A 196 16.39 -1.47 5.46
C ALA A 196 15.11 -1.11 4.71
N ALA A 197 14.55 -2.05 3.96
CA ALA A 197 13.23 -1.86 3.38
C ALA A 197 12.16 -2.27 4.40
N LEU A 198 11.03 -1.55 4.36
CA LEU A 198 9.90 -1.75 5.26
C LEU A 198 8.64 -2.00 4.46
N ALA A 199 7.78 -2.90 4.93
CA ALA A 199 6.45 -3.11 4.36
C ALA A 199 5.42 -3.29 5.47
N PRO A 200 4.26 -2.61 5.42
CA PRO A 200 3.19 -2.82 6.40
C PRO A 200 2.75 -4.27 6.41
N LEU A 201 2.43 -4.77 7.60
CA LEU A 201 1.80 -6.06 7.77
C LEU A 201 0.29 -5.94 7.58
N VAL A 202 -0.29 -6.96 6.98
CA VAL A 202 -1.74 -7.10 6.83
C VAL A 202 -2.18 -8.48 7.31
N ASP A 203 -3.25 -8.50 8.08
CA ASP A 203 -3.86 -9.72 8.59
C ASP A 203 -5.38 -9.66 8.46
N THR A 204 -6.02 -10.82 8.64
CA THR A 204 -7.47 -10.95 8.70
C THR A 204 -7.89 -11.55 10.03
N SER A 205 -8.65 -10.81 10.82
CA SER A 205 -9.31 -11.30 12.01
C SER A 205 -10.73 -11.79 11.69
N HIS A 206 -11.31 -12.57 12.61
CA HIS A 206 -12.73 -12.90 12.52
C HIS A 206 -13.55 -11.63 12.80
N GLY A 207 -14.39 -11.24 11.84
CA GLY A 207 -15.32 -10.15 12.01
C GLY A 207 -16.46 -10.49 13.00
N ARG A 208 -17.41 -9.56 13.17
CA ARG A 208 -18.57 -9.76 14.07
C ARG A 208 -19.41 -10.96 13.70
N ASP A 209 -19.50 -11.27 12.41
CA ASP A 209 -20.19 -12.44 11.88
C ASP A 209 -19.19 -13.54 11.50
N LYS A 210 -19.57 -14.79 11.63
CA LYS A 210 -18.72 -15.95 11.30
C LYS A 210 -18.23 -15.96 9.83
N GLU A 211 -18.93 -15.23 8.96
CA GLU A 211 -18.60 -15.13 7.52
C GLU A 211 -17.79 -13.88 7.15
N SER A 212 -17.77 -12.85 8.01
CA SER A 212 -16.97 -11.65 7.78
C SER A 212 -15.55 -11.85 8.29
N ARG A 213 -14.59 -11.36 7.53
CA ARG A 213 -13.19 -11.27 7.94
C ARG A 213 -12.78 -9.83 7.85
N ASP A 214 -12.55 -9.22 9.00
CA ASP A 214 -12.03 -7.86 9.07
C ASP A 214 -10.56 -7.85 8.68
N ILE A 215 -10.20 -6.82 7.93
CA ILE A 215 -8.81 -6.60 7.52
C ILE A 215 -8.18 -5.65 8.52
N ASN A 216 -7.03 -6.05 9.04
CA ASN A 216 -6.21 -5.21 9.90
C ASN A 216 -4.86 -4.96 9.23
N VAL A 217 -4.39 -3.71 9.32
CA VAL A 217 -3.04 -3.32 8.88
C VAL A 217 -2.34 -2.74 10.09
N SER A 218 -1.34 -3.45 10.62
CA SER A 218 -0.65 -3.07 11.85
C SER A 218 0.72 -3.72 11.91
N GLY A 219 1.73 -2.96 12.33
CA GLY A 219 3.11 -3.43 12.34
C GLY A 219 3.80 -3.33 10.98
N MET A 220 5.10 -3.63 10.96
CA MET A 220 5.94 -3.55 9.77
C MET A 220 6.87 -4.74 9.66
N ALA A 221 6.93 -5.36 8.49
CA ALA A 221 8.00 -6.29 8.13
C ALA A 221 9.27 -5.49 7.79
N VAL A 222 10.41 -5.94 8.30
CA VAL A 222 11.73 -5.35 8.07
C VAL A 222 12.54 -6.26 7.18
N PHE A 223 13.12 -5.70 6.12
CA PHE A 223 13.92 -6.43 5.15
C PHE A 223 15.35 -5.91 5.12
N LYS A 224 16.29 -6.84 5.04
CA LYS A 224 17.71 -6.55 4.82
C LYS A 224 18.28 -7.55 3.84
N ASN A 225 19.04 -7.07 2.85
CA ASN A 225 19.61 -7.91 1.79
C ASN A 225 18.55 -8.75 1.03
N GLY A 226 17.33 -8.24 0.91
CA GLY A 226 16.24 -8.89 0.19
C GLY A 226 15.35 -9.79 1.04
N GLU A 227 15.76 -10.23 2.21
CA GLU A 227 15.06 -11.16 3.10
C GLU A 227 14.38 -10.44 4.26
N MET A 228 13.25 -10.96 4.71
CA MET A 228 12.57 -10.47 5.89
C MET A 228 13.34 -10.92 7.14
N VAL A 229 13.90 -9.96 7.88
CA VAL A 229 14.74 -10.21 9.06
C VAL A 229 14.02 -10.00 10.38
N GLY A 230 12.85 -9.39 10.39
CA GLY A 230 12.08 -9.16 11.61
C GLY A 230 10.77 -8.43 11.34
N ILE A 231 10.05 -8.23 12.42
CA ILE A 231 8.77 -7.51 12.46
C ILE A 231 8.88 -6.45 13.55
N LEU A 232 8.40 -5.26 13.26
CA LEU A 232 8.13 -4.22 14.25
C LEU A 232 6.66 -4.29 14.62
N ASN A 233 6.37 -4.36 15.92
CA ASN A 233 5.01 -4.26 16.43
C ASN A 233 4.51 -2.80 16.36
N HIS A 234 3.29 -2.58 16.77
CA HIS A 234 2.60 -1.30 16.75
C HIS A 234 3.40 -0.16 17.43
N ASP A 235 3.94 -0.41 18.62
CA ASP A 235 4.68 0.59 19.40
C ASP A 235 6.08 0.82 18.82
N GLU A 236 6.73 -0.23 18.35
CA GLU A 236 8.04 -0.15 17.68
C GLU A 236 7.95 0.63 16.36
N VAL A 237 6.86 0.47 15.60
CA VAL A 237 6.60 1.29 14.41
C VAL A 237 6.50 2.75 14.79
N ARG A 238 5.79 3.09 15.86
CA ARG A 238 5.68 4.47 16.31
C ARG A 238 7.03 5.03 16.72
N GLY A 239 7.84 4.26 17.46
CA GLY A 239 9.22 4.61 17.80
C GLY A 239 10.07 4.88 16.56
N LEU A 240 9.97 4.01 15.54
CA LEU A 240 10.63 4.21 14.26
C LEU A 240 10.19 5.52 13.59
N LEU A 241 8.87 5.80 13.55
CA LEU A 241 8.34 7.02 12.93
C LEU A 241 8.82 8.29 13.62
N TRP A 242 9.01 8.26 14.93
CA TRP A 242 9.67 9.35 15.67
C TRP A 242 11.10 9.56 15.14
N VAL A 243 11.88 8.51 15.04
CA VAL A 243 13.28 8.60 14.58
C VAL A 243 13.38 9.15 13.16
N ILE A 244 12.56 8.65 12.23
CA ILE A 244 12.63 9.06 10.81
C ILE A 244 11.84 10.34 10.50
N GLY A 245 11.18 10.96 11.49
CA GLY A 245 10.43 12.21 11.35
C GLY A 245 9.12 12.08 10.58
N GLU A 246 8.49 10.90 10.61
CA GLU A 246 7.25 10.61 9.90
C GLU A 246 6.01 10.52 10.81
N VAL A 247 6.13 10.91 12.07
CA VAL A 247 4.96 11.12 12.94
C VAL A 247 4.17 12.32 12.43
N LYS A 248 2.87 12.12 12.15
CA LYS A 248 1.97 13.17 11.63
C LYS A 248 0.91 13.60 12.64
N SER A 249 0.36 12.65 13.37
CA SER A 249 -0.62 12.83 14.42
C SER A 249 -0.60 11.58 15.33
N GLY A 250 -1.39 11.59 16.37
CA GLY A 250 -1.55 10.47 17.29
C GLY A 250 -1.83 10.95 18.70
N VAL A 251 -2.05 10.00 19.60
CA VAL A 251 -2.35 10.26 20.99
C VAL A 251 -1.18 9.84 21.87
N LEU A 252 -0.78 10.71 22.80
CA LEU A 252 0.17 10.42 23.85
C LEU A 252 -0.56 10.35 25.20
N PHE A 253 -0.28 9.33 25.98
CA PHE A 253 -0.74 9.20 27.33
C PHE A 253 0.41 9.56 28.28
N VAL A 254 0.25 10.65 29.01
CA VAL A 254 1.25 11.16 29.94
C VAL A 254 0.67 11.13 31.34
N THR A 255 1.43 10.61 32.32
CA THR A 255 1.01 10.68 33.72
C THR A 255 0.89 12.14 34.14
N SER A 256 -0.22 12.51 34.80
CA SER A 256 -0.40 13.86 35.29
C SER A 256 0.74 14.26 36.25
N PRO A 257 1.23 15.52 36.19
CA PRO A 257 2.29 16.01 37.08
C PRO A 257 2.02 15.80 38.57
N GLY A 258 0.75 15.79 38.99
CA GLY A 258 0.36 15.46 40.35
C GLY A 258 0.40 13.97 40.70
N GLY A 259 0.79 13.10 39.77
CA GLY A 259 0.96 11.66 39.99
C GLY A 259 -0.38 10.86 40.04
N GLN A 260 -1.50 11.49 39.85
CA GLN A 260 -2.82 10.84 39.85
C GLN A 260 -3.56 11.08 38.53
N GLY A 261 -3.88 10.00 37.82
CA GLY A 261 -4.54 10.06 36.53
C GLY A 261 -3.57 10.43 35.39
N ASN A 262 -4.14 10.61 34.20
CA ASN A 262 -3.40 10.87 32.98
C ASN A 262 -3.86 12.14 32.29
N ALA A 263 -2.96 12.77 31.57
CA ALA A 263 -3.25 13.72 30.50
C ALA A 263 -3.16 12.99 29.15
N VAL A 264 -4.11 13.24 28.28
CA VAL A 264 -4.14 12.71 26.92
C VAL A 264 -3.86 13.85 25.95
N LEU A 265 -2.75 13.75 25.26
CA LEU A 265 -2.30 14.78 24.32
C LEU A 265 -2.51 14.30 22.88
N GLU A 266 -3.01 15.18 22.02
CA GLU A 266 -3.07 14.97 20.60
C GLU A 266 -1.88 15.66 19.93
N ILE A 267 -1.10 14.90 19.18
CA ILE A 267 0.04 15.42 18.43
C ILE A 267 -0.49 16.23 17.24
N ILE A 268 -0.19 17.53 17.23
CA ILE A 268 -0.55 18.45 16.15
C ILE A 268 0.58 18.50 15.12
N LYS A 269 1.83 18.42 15.59
CA LYS A 269 2.99 18.51 14.72
C LYS A 269 4.20 17.88 15.38
N ALA A 270 4.98 17.17 14.58
CA ALA A 270 6.24 16.62 15.02
C ALA A 270 7.33 16.83 13.96
N LYS A 271 8.58 17.00 14.42
CA LYS A 271 9.77 17.07 13.58
C LYS A 271 10.90 16.35 14.27
N SER A 272 11.69 15.61 13.52
CA SER A 272 12.87 14.94 14.02
C SER A 272 14.09 15.31 13.20
N ARG A 273 15.24 15.35 13.87
CA ARG A 273 16.55 15.53 13.27
C ARG A 273 17.46 14.43 13.75
N VAL A 274 18.09 13.73 12.83
CA VAL A 274 19.09 12.70 13.12
C VAL A 274 20.45 13.22 12.65
N THR A 275 21.42 13.30 13.57
CA THR A 275 22.76 13.79 13.28
C THR A 275 23.79 12.72 13.67
N PRO A 276 24.52 12.12 12.72
CA PRO A 276 25.57 11.17 13.03
C PRO A 276 26.83 11.89 13.51
N GLU A 277 27.50 11.32 14.53
CA GLU A 277 28.82 11.73 15.01
C GLU A 277 29.73 10.49 15.04
N ILE A 278 30.99 10.66 14.64
CA ILE A 278 32.01 9.62 14.82
C ILE A 278 32.92 10.04 15.97
N LYS A 279 32.88 9.28 17.06
CA LYS A 279 33.71 9.51 18.23
C LYS A 279 34.38 8.22 18.68
N ASP A 280 35.68 8.24 18.83
CA ASP A 280 36.49 7.07 19.25
C ASP A 280 36.22 5.81 18.36
N GLY A 281 36.05 5.99 17.04
CA GLY A 281 35.76 4.91 16.09
C GLY A 281 34.34 4.32 16.19
N LYS A 282 33.47 4.92 17.00
CA LYS A 282 32.06 4.52 17.13
C LYS A 282 31.17 5.55 16.46
N ILE A 283 30.10 5.08 15.84
CA ILE A 283 29.05 5.93 15.28
C ILE A 283 28.03 6.20 16.40
N ILE A 284 27.84 7.47 16.73
CA ILE A 284 26.83 7.94 17.67
C ILE A 284 25.75 8.65 16.84
N MET A 285 24.49 8.29 17.06
CA MET A 285 23.35 8.93 16.40
C MET A 285 22.65 9.83 17.42
N HIS A 286 22.70 11.15 17.19
CA HIS A 286 21.94 12.12 17.98
C HIS A 286 20.57 12.28 17.36
N ILE A 287 19.52 12.00 18.11
CA ILE A 287 18.14 12.11 17.67
C ILE A 287 17.48 13.23 18.48
N GLU A 288 17.08 14.29 17.80
CA GLU A 288 16.35 15.41 18.39
C GLU A 288 14.91 15.36 17.87
N VAL A 289 13.92 15.33 18.75
CA VAL A 289 12.51 15.34 18.42
C VAL A 289 11.91 16.63 18.98
N LYS A 290 11.16 17.37 18.15
CA LYS A 290 10.34 18.51 18.54
C LYS A 290 8.90 18.21 18.21
N GLU A 291 8.04 18.34 19.20
CA GLU A 291 6.62 18.02 19.09
C GLU A 291 5.80 19.19 19.63
N GLU A 292 4.67 19.44 18.99
CA GLU A 292 3.61 20.32 19.45
C GLU A 292 2.35 19.48 19.61
N SER A 293 1.76 19.48 20.80
CA SER A 293 0.50 18.78 21.09
C SER A 293 -0.49 19.67 21.80
N SER A 294 -1.74 19.25 21.80
CA SER A 294 -2.83 19.86 22.57
C SER A 294 -3.34 18.89 23.61
N LEU A 295 -3.72 19.41 24.79
CA LEU A 295 -4.43 18.63 25.79
C LEU A 295 -5.85 18.35 25.31
N SER A 296 -6.14 17.09 25.01
CA SER A 296 -7.44 16.64 24.48
C SER A 296 -8.35 16.08 25.57
N GLU A 297 -7.77 15.43 26.58
CA GLU A 297 -8.51 14.83 27.69
C GLU A 297 -7.64 14.76 28.95
N GLN A 298 -8.25 14.80 30.11
CA GLN A 298 -7.59 14.52 31.39
C GLN A 298 -8.47 13.63 32.27
N THR A 299 -7.84 12.70 33.00
CA THR A 299 -8.51 11.85 33.98
C THR A 299 -8.14 12.23 35.42
N THR A 300 -7.37 13.31 35.57
CA THR A 300 -6.97 13.88 36.87
C THR A 300 -7.95 14.97 37.32
N ALA A 301 -8.08 15.17 38.63
CA ALA A 301 -8.79 16.31 39.21
C ALA A 301 -7.95 17.60 39.22
N GLU A 302 -6.66 17.52 38.88
CA GLU A 302 -5.74 18.65 38.79
C GLU A 302 -6.16 19.56 37.61
N ASN A 303 -6.11 20.89 37.82
CA ASN A 303 -6.32 21.82 36.72
C ASN A 303 -5.07 21.93 35.86
N LEU A 304 -5.04 21.21 34.75
CA LEU A 304 -3.93 21.22 33.81
C LEU A 304 -3.93 22.44 32.87
N ALA A 305 -4.91 23.34 32.95
CA ALA A 305 -5.01 24.51 32.07
C ALA A 305 -4.30 25.75 32.65
N THR A 306 -3.34 25.60 33.55
CA THR A 306 -2.50 26.68 34.08
C THR A 306 -1.10 26.62 33.47
N ASP A 307 -0.41 27.77 33.34
CA ASP A 307 0.93 27.84 32.79
C ASP A 307 1.90 26.90 33.53
N GLU A 308 1.83 26.88 34.88
CA GLU A 308 2.68 26.03 35.71
C GLU A 308 2.42 24.51 35.45
N ALA A 309 1.16 24.14 35.29
CA ALA A 309 0.78 22.75 34.99
C ALA A 309 1.23 22.36 33.57
N PHE A 310 1.15 23.27 32.59
CA PHE A 310 1.65 23.03 31.24
C PHE A 310 3.18 22.83 31.23
N GLU A 311 3.95 23.63 31.95
CA GLU A 311 5.42 23.45 32.04
C GLU A 311 5.78 22.07 32.66
N LYS A 312 5.05 21.66 33.69
CA LYS A 312 5.24 20.33 34.30
C LYS A 312 4.82 19.20 33.36
N LEU A 313 3.72 19.38 32.63
CA LEU A 313 3.22 18.40 31.67
C LEU A 313 4.21 18.25 30.49
N GLN A 314 4.79 19.34 30.02
CA GLN A 314 5.82 19.32 28.99
C GLN A 314 7.01 18.45 29.44
N LYS A 315 7.52 18.66 30.64
CA LYS A 315 8.63 17.86 31.18
C LYS A 315 8.27 16.38 31.31
N ALA A 316 7.05 16.09 31.78
CA ALA A 316 6.57 14.71 31.88
C ALA A 316 6.37 14.04 30.50
N THR A 317 6.23 14.82 29.43
CA THR A 317 6.12 14.31 28.05
C THR A 317 7.51 14.01 27.47
N GLU A 318 8.56 14.68 27.95
CA GLU A 318 9.95 14.48 27.51
C GLU A 318 10.60 13.23 28.14
N GLU A 319 10.09 12.73 29.28
CA GLU A 319 10.53 11.51 29.99
C GLU A 319 9.93 10.23 29.36
#